data_9f115e1dd67c45ef5893916492e4ef60
#
_entry.id   9f115e1dd67c45ef5893916492e4ef60
#
_cell.length_a   1.000
_cell.length_b   1.000
_cell.length_c   1.000
_cell.angle_alpha   90.00
_cell.angle_beta   90.00
_cell.angle_gamma   90.00
#
_symmetry.space_group_name_H-M   'P 1'
#
loop_
_entity.id
_entity.type
_entity.pdbx_description
1 polymer ?
#
loop_
_entity_poly.entity_id
_entity_poly.type
_entity_poly.pdbx_seq_one_letter_code
_entity_poly.pdbx_strand_id
1 'polypeptide(L)'
;MKCALITGGSRGIGRAICTRMAGLGYYVLVNYKSNTAEAEQTLSLIKQAGGDGELLQLDVADKEQIKDVLGGWITANEEKYIEVLVNNAGIRDDSLMAWMAEEQWDNVLKTNLDSFFYVTRLVLTSMLTRKYGRIINVVSLSGLKGLAGQTNYSAAKAGVIGATKALAQEIGRQGITVNALAPGFIKTDMTADLDEKELKAMIPVKRFGLPEEVAFAAAFLASPEASYITGQVLSVNGGLYS
;
A
#
# COMPACT_ATOMS: atom_id res chain seq x y z
N MET A 1 -3.96 21.81 3.60
CA MET A 1 -4.06 21.07 2.29
C MET A 1 -4.18 19.59 2.57
N LYS A 2 -5.05 18.87 1.86
CA LYS A 2 -5.25 17.41 2.02
C LYS A 2 -4.20 16.63 1.24
N CYS A 3 -3.50 15.73 1.90
CA CYS A 3 -2.43 14.94 1.30
C CYS A 3 -2.77 13.44 1.30
N ALA A 4 -2.25 12.74 0.30
CA ALA A 4 -2.22 11.28 0.25
C ALA A 4 -0.77 10.81 0.27
N LEU A 5 -0.39 10.00 1.26
CA LEU A 5 0.91 9.34 1.31
C LEU A 5 0.78 7.91 0.76
N ILE A 6 1.55 7.60 -0.28
CA ILE A 6 1.61 6.26 -0.86
C ILE A 6 3.01 5.71 -0.70
N THR A 7 3.19 4.67 0.11
CA THR A 7 4.47 3.99 0.23
C THR A 7 4.73 3.10 -1.00
N GLY A 8 5.99 3.11 -1.50
CA GLY A 8 6.33 2.41 -2.73
C GLY A 8 5.61 2.96 -3.96
N GLY A 9 5.46 4.30 -4.04
CA GLY A 9 4.70 4.99 -5.09
C GLY A 9 5.41 5.13 -6.43
N SER A 10 6.66 4.69 -6.57
CA SER A 10 7.46 4.93 -7.78
C SER A 10 7.07 4.08 -8.99
N ARG A 11 6.42 2.94 -8.83
CA ARG A 11 6.07 2.03 -9.93
C ARG A 11 4.84 1.16 -9.61
N GLY A 12 4.36 0.41 -10.61
CA GLY A 12 3.31 -0.60 -10.47
C GLY A 12 2.03 -0.07 -9.81
N ILE A 13 1.49 -0.82 -8.85
CA ILE A 13 0.26 -0.48 -8.13
C ILE A 13 0.41 0.88 -7.42
N GLY A 14 1.55 1.13 -6.77
CA GLY A 14 1.79 2.38 -6.07
C GLY A 14 1.73 3.61 -6.98
N ARG A 15 2.34 3.55 -8.18
CA ARG A 15 2.26 4.61 -9.19
C ARG A 15 0.82 4.87 -9.64
N ALA A 16 0.08 3.81 -9.95
CA ALA A 16 -1.32 3.93 -10.35
C ALA A 16 -2.18 4.58 -9.26
N ILE A 17 -1.95 4.21 -7.98
CA ILE A 17 -2.62 4.84 -6.84
C ILE A 17 -2.22 6.31 -6.72
N CYS A 18 -0.93 6.66 -6.83
CA CYS A 18 -0.48 8.05 -6.79
C CYS A 18 -1.19 8.91 -7.84
N THR A 19 -1.19 8.48 -9.11
CA THR A 19 -1.85 9.19 -10.20
C THR A 19 -3.35 9.32 -9.97
N ARG A 20 -3.99 8.26 -9.46
CA ARG A 20 -5.43 8.27 -9.17
C ARG A 20 -5.79 9.21 -8.03
N MET A 21 -5.01 9.25 -6.94
CA MET A 21 -5.23 10.18 -5.82
C MET A 21 -5.03 11.64 -6.24
N ALA A 22 -4.03 11.92 -7.08
CA ALA A 22 -3.84 13.25 -7.66
C ALA A 22 -5.07 13.71 -8.46
N GLY A 23 -5.66 12.82 -9.27
CA GLY A 23 -6.90 13.10 -10.01
C GLY A 23 -8.14 13.33 -9.12
N LEU A 24 -8.08 12.97 -7.83
CA LEU A 24 -9.08 13.28 -6.82
C LEU A 24 -8.79 14.59 -6.06
N GLY A 25 -7.74 15.32 -6.43
CA GLY A 25 -7.37 16.60 -5.83
C GLY A 25 -6.52 16.50 -4.57
N TYR A 26 -5.97 15.33 -4.26
CA TYR A 26 -4.98 15.20 -3.19
C TYR A 26 -3.60 15.70 -3.63
N TYR A 27 -2.89 16.38 -2.74
CA TYR A 27 -1.46 16.57 -2.86
C TYR A 27 -0.77 15.24 -2.52
N VAL A 28 0.00 14.68 -3.46
CA VAL A 28 0.50 13.31 -3.35
C VAL A 28 1.94 13.26 -2.87
N LEU A 29 2.17 12.56 -1.75
CA LEU A 29 3.50 12.21 -1.27
C LEU A 29 3.89 10.86 -1.86
N VAL A 30 4.78 10.89 -2.85
CA VAL A 30 5.29 9.70 -3.54
C VAL A 30 6.48 9.15 -2.78
N ASN A 31 6.26 8.19 -1.88
CA ASN A 31 7.39 7.56 -1.22
C ASN A 31 8.07 6.53 -2.12
N TYR A 32 9.39 6.53 -2.07
CA TYR A 32 10.26 5.57 -2.75
C TYR A 32 11.56 5.34 -1.96
N LYS A 33 12.23 4.18 -2.19
CA LYS A 33 13.48 3.83 -1.51
C LYS A 33 14.71 4.39 -2.23
N SER A 34 14.91 4.02 -3.51
CA SER A 34 16.18 4.26 -4.19
C SER A 34 16.06 4.65 -5.67
N ASN A 35 15.04 4.22 -6.39
CA ASN A 35 14.92 4.52 -7.82
C ASN A 35 14.26 5.88 -8.05
N THR A 36 15.10 6.93 -8.06
CA THR A 36 14.65 8.32 -8.23
C THR A 36 14.02 8.54 -9.61
N ALA A 37 14.58 7.97 -10.68
CA ALA A 37 14.06 8.14 -12.04
C ALA A 37 12.59 7.63 -12.15
N GLU A 38 12.27 6.46 -11.58
CA GLU A 38 10.93 5.94 -11.56
C GLU A 38 9.98 6.79 -10.68
N ALA A 39 10.49 7.35 -9.59
CA ALA A 39 9.71 8.25 -8.74
C ALA A 39 9.41 9.59 -9.45
N GLU A 40 10.39 10.17 -10.14
CA GLU A 40 10.24 11.36 -10.98
C GLU A 40 9.24 11.13 -12.11
N GLN A 41 9.26 9.95 -12.73
CA GLN A 41 8.26 9.59 -13.73
C GLN A 41 6.84 9.58 -13.13
N THR A 42 6.68 9.04 -11.92
CA THR A 42 5.38 9.08 -11.22
C THR A 42 4.94 10.52 -10.95
N LEU A 43 5.85 11.38 -10.48
CA LEU A 43 5.56 12.79 -10.24
C LEU A 43 5.19 13.54 -11.54
N SER A 44 5.87 13.20 -12.64
CA SER A 44 5.54 13.75 -13.97
C SER A 44 4.11 13.37 -14.40
N LEU A 45 3.72 12.10 -14.23
CA LEU A 45 2.36 11.64 -14.54
C LEU A 45 1.30 12.34 -13.68
N ILE A 46 1.58 12.57 -12.39
CA ILE A 46 0.71 13.34 -11.49
C ILE A 46 0.48 14.75 -12.05
N LYS A 47 1.56 15.44 -12.45
CA LYS A 47 1.50 16.80 -13.01
C LYS A 47 0.80 16.86 -14.36
N GLN A 48 1.04 15.88 -15.24
CA GLN A 48 0.33 15.75 -16.52
C GLN A 48 -1.17 15.53 -16.35
N ALA A 49 -1.59 14.87 -15.27
CA ALA A 49 -3.00 14.70 -14.91
C ALA A 49 -3.61 15.93 -14.22
N GLY A 50 -2.88 17.05 -14.13
CA GLY A 50 -3.33 18.28 -13.49
C GLY A 50 -3.28 18.28 -11.97
N GLY A 51 -2.66 17.27 -11.36
CA GLY A 51 -2.45 17.18 -9.93
C GLY A 51 -1.11 17.77 -9.48
N ASP A 52 -0.83 17.67 -8.18
CA ASP A 52 0.44 18.10 -7.58
C ASP A 52 0.92 17.12 -6.52
N GLY A 53 2.20 17.17 -6.19
CA GLY A 53 2.82 16.29 -5.22
C GLY A 53 4.32 16.50 -5.10
N GLU A 54 4.93 15.72 -4.25
CA GLU A 54 6.38 15.71 -4.04
C GLU A 54 6.92 14.31 -3.77
N LEU A 55 8.23 14.16 -3.94
CA LEU A 55 8.94 12.92 -3.70
C LEU A 55 9.37 12.84 -2.23
N LEU A 56 9.15 11.69 -1.60
CA LEU A 56 9.58 11.42 -0.23
C LEU A 56 10.50 10.20 -0.22
N GLN A 57 11.81 10.42 -0.30
CA GLN A 57 12.79 9.34 -0.32
C GLN A 57 13.05 8.82 1.09
N LEU A 58 12.60 7.60 1.38
CA LEU A 58 12.93 6.85 2.58
C LEU A 58 12.71 5.36 2.37
N ASP A 59 13.50 4.53 3.05
CA ASP A 59 13.25 3.09 3.13
C ASP A 59 12.24 2.80 4.26
N VAL A 60 11.11 2.23 3.91
CA VAL A 60 10.07 1.88 4.90
C VAL A 60 10.48 0.72 5.82
N ALA A 61 11.56 -0.01 5.52
CA ALA A 61 12.16 -1.01 6.39
C ALA A 61 13.09 -0.39 7.46
N ASP A 62 13.40 0.91 7.35
CA ASP A 62 14.27 1.64 8.26
C ASP A 62 13.45 2.61 9.13
N LYS A 63 13.27 2.23 10.40
CA LYS A 63 12.47 3.00 11.37
C LYS A 63 13.04 4.40 11.65
N GLU A 64 14.37 4.57 11.58
CA GLU A 64 14.99 5.87 11.82
C GLU A 64 14.74 6.80 10.61
N GLN A 65 14.88 6.30 9.37
CA GLN A 65 14.50 7.08 8.19
C GLN A 65 13.02 7.46 8.20
N ILE A 66 12.13 6.55 8.61
CA ILE A 66 10.69 6.88 8.74
C ILE A 66 10.51 8.04 9.72
N LYS A 67 11.14 7.98 10.88
CA LYS A 67 11.04 9.01 11.90
C LYS A 67 11.62 10.36 11.43
N ASP A 68 12.83 10.33 10.84
CA ASP A 68 13.55 11.54 10.47
C ASP A 68 12.94 12.20 9.24
N VAL A 69 12.65 11.42 8.18
CA VAL A 69 12.17 11.97 6.91
C VAL A 69 10.66 12.22 6.96
N LEU A 70 9.85 11.21 7.29
CA LEU A 70 8.40 11.38 7.32
C LEU A 70 7.97 12.21 8.54
N GLY A 71 8.55 11.98 9.72
CA GLY A 71 8.28 12.77 10.92
C GLY A 71 8.73 14.22 10.74
N GLY A 72 9.88 14.45 10.15
CA GLY A 72 10.38 15.79 9.78
C GLY A 72 9.46 16.49 8.80
N TRP A 73 8.98 15.77 7.77
CA TRP A 73 8.01 16.31 6.81
C TRP A 73 6.70 16.74 7.48
N ILE A 74 6.14 15.90 8.36
CA ILE A 74 4.91 16.20 9.10
C ILE A 74 5.08 17.45 9.96
N THR A 75 6.23 17.58 10.64
CA THR A 75 6.52 18.74 11.49
C THR A 75 6.74 20.03 10.70
N ALA A 76 7.37 19.95 9.52
CA ALA A 76 7.67 21.10 8.68
C ALA A 76 6.45 21.59 7.85
N ASN A 77 5.37 20.81 7.77
CA ASN A 77 4.21 21.09 6.92
C ASN A 77 2.89 21.06 7.70
N GLU A 78 2.76 21.89 8.73
CA GLU A 78 1.56 21.91 9.61
C GLU A 78 0.26 22.23 8.86
N GLU A 79 0.31 23.01 7.77
CA GLU A 79 -0.84 23.34 6.92
C GLU A 79 -1.24 22.20 5.96
N LYS A 80 -0.33 21.25 5.72
CA LYS A 80 -0.57 20.03 4.96
C LYS A 80 -0.78 18.87 5.94
N TYR A 81 -1.76 18.02 5.70
CA TYR A 81 -1.99 16.85 6.54
C TYR A 81 -2.32 15.62 5.73
N ILE A 82 -1.76 14.50 6.13
CA ILE A 82 -1.99 13.22 5.48
C ILE A 82 -3.37 12.72 5.87
N GLU A 83 -4.33 12.88 4.95
CA GLU A 83 -5.71 12.42 5.11
C GLU A 83 -5.87 10.97 4.65
N VAL A 84 -5.10 10.58 3.64
CA VAL A 84 -5.06 9.21 3.09
C VAL A 84 -3.67 8.64 3.23
N LEU A 85 -3.57 7.48 3.88
CA LEU A 85 -2.36 6.67 3.92
C LEU A 85 -2.58 5.38 3.15
N VAL A 86 -1.74 5.11 2.16
CA VAL A 86 -1.71 3.82 1.47
C VAL A 86 -0.40 3.11 1.77
N ASN A 87 -0.45 2.11 2.64
CA ASN A 87 0.67 1.20 2.91
C ASN A 87 0.75 0.18 1.76
N ASN A 88 1.52 0.51 0.72
CA ASN A 88 1.67 -0.30 -0.49
C ASN A 88 3.07 -0.89 -0.66
N ALA A 89 4.12 -0.26 -0.11
CA ALA A 89 5.47 -0.78 -0.21
C ALA A 89 5.56 -2.24 0.23
N GLY A 90 6.28 -3.05 -0.55
CA GLY A 90 6.46 -4.47 -0.25
C GLY A 90 7.45 -5.13 -1.18
N ILE A 91 8.02 -6.22 -0.72
CA ILE A 91 8.94 -7.09 -1.48
C ILE A 91 8.50 -8.55 -1.37
N ARG A 92 8.87 -9.36 -2.37
CA ARG A 92 8.87 -10.82 -2.31
C ARG A 92 10.31 -11.31 -2.27
N ASP A 93 10.55 -12.34 -1.51
CA ASP A 93 11.77 -13.13 -1.55
C ASP A 93 11.38 -14.57 -1.23
N ASP A 94 10.98 -15.28 -2.29
CA ASP A 94 10.28 -16.56 -2.21
C ASP A 94 11.29 -17.71 -2.08
N SER A 95 11.08 -18.59 -1.10
CA SER A 95 11.83 -19.82 -0.91
C SER A 95 10.97 -20.83 -0.14
N LEU A 96 11.20 -22.12 -0.39
CA LEU A 96 10.58 -23.15 0.46
C LEU A 96 11.14 -23.05 1.88
N MET A 97 10.30 -23.22 2.88
CA MET A 97 10.64 -23.01 4.30
C MET A 97 11.93 -23.73 4.74
N ALA A 98 12.18 -24.93 4.23
CA ALA A 98 13.37 -25.70 4.57
C ALA A 98 14.70 -25.09 4.08
N TRP A 99 14.65 -24.20 3.10
CA TRP A 99 15.81 -23.54 2.49
C TRP A 99 15.75 -22.02 2.56
N MET A 100 14.73 -21.47 3.22
CA MET A 100 14.59 -20.03 3.41
C MET A 100 15.69 -19.54 4.34
N ALA A 101 16.49 -18.56 3.87
CA ALA A 101 17.50 -17.92 4.71
C ALA A 101 16.81 -16.96 5.72
N GLU A 102 17.46 -16.76 6.88
CA GLU A 102 16.97 -15.84 7.91
C GLU A 102 16.82 -14.43 7.37
N GLU A 103 17.74 -13.98 6.52
CA GLU A 103 17.69 -12.66 5.89
C GLU A 103 16.49 -12.49 4.95
N GLN A 104 16.07 -13.56 4.25
CA GLN A 104 14.87 -13.54 3.40
C GLN A 104 13.61 -13.36 4.26
N TRP A 105 13.56 -14.07 5.38
CA TRP A 105 12.47 -13.93 6.35
C TRP A 105 12.43 -12.50 6.93
N ASP A 106 13.53 -12.04 7.51
CA ASP A 106 13.63 -10.76 8.20
C ASP A 106 13.34 -9.57 7.27
N ASN A 107 13.94 -9.55 6.08
CA ASN A 107 13.75 -8.47 5.12
C ASN A 107 12.30 -8.37 4.66
N VAL A 108 11.65 -9.52 4.42
CA VAL A 108 10.24 -9.54 4.01
C VAL A 108 9.35 -9.05 5.15
N LEU A 109 9.57 -9.48 6.40
CA LEU A 109 8.77 -9.03 7.53
C LEU A 109 8.98 -7.53 7.80
N LYS A 110 10.23 -7.06 7.84
CA LYS A 110 10.54 -5.64 8.05
C LYS A 110 9.84 -4.75 7.02
N THR A 111 9.93 -5.12 5.73
CA THR A 111 9.37 -4.30 4.65
C THR A 111 7.85 -4.38 4.57
N ASN A 112 7.25 -5.59 4.75
CA ASN A 112 5.82 -5.78 4.49
C ASN A 112 4.94 -5.68 5.74
N LEU A 113 5.49 -5.89 6.95
CA LEU A 113 4.73 -5.89 8.20
C LEU A 113 5.15 -4.76 9.14
N ASP A 114 6.44 -4.67 9.49
CA ASP A 114 6.87 -3.67 10.46
C ASP A 114 6.69 -2.24 9.94
N SER A 115 6.88 -2.02 8.64
CA SER A 115 6.65 -0.73 7.98
C SER A 115 5.23 -0.21 8.19
N PHE A 116 4.22 -1.09 8.15
CA PHE A 116 2.84 -0.74 8.46
C PHE A 116 2.74 -0.06 9.82
N PHE A 117 3.34 -0.65 10.84
CA PHE A 117 3.30 -0.10 12.20
C PHE A 117 3.98 1.26 12.29
N TYR A 118 5.23 1.37 11.81
CA TYR A 118 6.01 2.60 11.96
C TYR A 118 5.41 3.77 11.17
N VAL A 119 5.04 3.56 9.93
CA VAL A 119 4.44 4.61 9.08
C VAL A 119 3.06 5.00 9.59
N THR A 120 2.19 4.02 9.86
CA THR A 120 0.83 4.28 10.33
C THR A 120 0.83 5.04 11.65
N ARG A 121 1.67 4.66 12.60
CA ARG A 121 1.75 5.31 13.92
C ARG A 121 2.08 6.80 13.83
N LEU A 122 3.01 7.19 12.94
CA LEU A 122 3.35 8.60 12.75
C LEU A 122 2.19 9.40 12.15
N VAL A 123 1.55 8.87 11.12
CA VAL A 123 0.43 9.53 10.43
C VAL A 123 -0.83 9.59 11.30
N LEU A 124 -1.07 8.55 12.10
CA LEU A 124 -2.28 8.38 12.89
C LEU A 124 -2.53 9.53 13.87
N THR A 125 -1.48 10.11 14.47
CA THR A 125 -1.62 11.20 15.43
C THR A 125 -2.37 12.40 14.84
N SER A 126 -2.05 12.81 13.61
CA SER A 126 -2.73 13.91 12.93
C SER A 126 -4.17 13.55 12.54
N MET A 127 -4.42 12.30 12.12
CA MET A 127 -5.75 11.82 11.79
C MET A 127 -6.67 11.82 13.03
N LEU A 128 -6.16 11.37 14.18
CA LEU A 128 -6.91 11.37 15.46
C LEU A 128 -7.28 12.79 15.90
N THR A 129 -6.35 13.73 15.80
CA THR A 129 -6.59 15.15 16.15
C THR A 129 -7.68 15.76 15.26
N ARG A 130 -7.67 15.41 13.96
CA ARG A 130 -8.62 15.95 12.98
C ARG A 130 -9.93 15.16 12.90
N LYS A 131 -10.01 14.03 13.57
CA LYS A 131 -11.17 13.09 13.53
C LYS A 131 -11.56 12.69 12.12
N TYR A 132 -10.56 12.49 11.27
CA TYR A 132 -10.74 12.04 9.89
C TYR A 132 -9.47 11.38 9.37
N GLY A 133 -9.61 10.28 8.67
CA GLY A 133 -8.51 9.58 8.00
C GLY A 133 -8.97 8.36 7.20
N ARG A 134 -8.16 7.97 6.23
CA ARG A 134 -8.34 6.77 5.42
C ARG A 134 -7.03 6.01 5.37
N ILE A 135 -6.99 4.82 5.97
CA ILE A 135 -5.81 3.95 5.94
C ILE A 135 -6.15 2.74 5.08
N ILE A 136 -5.37 2.55 4.03
CA ILE A 136 -5.56 1.48 3.05
C ILE A 136 -4.28 0.65 2.98
N ASN A 137 -4.37 -0.62 3.30
CA ASN A 137 -3.24 -1.53 3.33
C ASN A 137 -3.27 -2.42 2.09
N VAL A 138 -2.28 -2.33 1.21
CA VAL A 138 -2.15 -3.24 0.07
C VAL A 138 -1.51 -4.54 0.56
N VAL A 139 -2.35 -5.52 0.76
CA VAL A 139 -1.95 -6.86 1.19
C VAL A 139 -1.77 -7.78 -0.04
N SER A 140 -2.24 -9.00 -0.01
CA SER A 140 -2.13 -9.96 -1.13
C SER A 140 -3.12 -11.09 -0.93
N LEU A 141 -3.48 -11.74 -2.02
CA LEU A 141 -4.09 -13.07 -2.00
C LEU A 141 -3.29 -14.06 -1.15
N SER A 142 -1.94 -13.95 -1.17
CA SER A 142 -1.05 -14.80 -0.35
C SER A 142 -1.30 -14.67 1.14
N GLY A 143 -1.72 -13.49 1.61
CA GLY A 143 -2.12 -13.27 3.01
C GLY A 143 -3.47 -13.87 3.39
N LEU A 144 -4.31 -14.19 2.41
CA LEU A 144 -5.62 -14.80 2.63
C LEU A 144 -5.57 -16.33 2.64
N LYS A 145 -4.90 -16.94 1.65
CA LYS A 145 -4.89 -18.41 1.49
C LYS A 145 -3.54 -19.08 1.71
N GLY A 146 -2.45 -18.29 1.77
CA GLY A 146 -1.09 -18.82 1.72
C GLY A 146 -0.70 -19.32 0.32
N LEU A 147 0.60 -19.25 0.01
CA LEU A 147 1.17 -19.85 -1.19
C LEU A 147 2.46 -20.59 -0.85
N ALA A 148 2.68 -21.73 -1.46
CA ALA A 148 3.93 -22.48 -1.31
C ALA A 148 5.12 -21.62 -1.74
N GLY A 149 6.21 -21.65 -0.98
CA GLY A 149 7.40 -20.82 -1.19
C GLY A 149 7.28 -19.38 -0.65
N GLN A 150 6.12 -18.97 -0.14
CA GLN A 150 5.87 -17.62 0.36
C GLN A 150 5.53 -17.59 1.85
N THR A 151 6.15 -18.42 2.66
CA THR A 151 5.83 -18.49 4.09
C THR A 151 6.05 -17.13 4.79
N ASN A 152 7.17 -16.45 4.51
CA ASN A 152 7.49 -15.11 4.99
C ASN A 152 6.48 -14.06 4.49
N TYR A 153 6.25 -14.00 3.18
CA TYR A 153 5.36 -13.02 2.56
C TYR A 153 3.89 -13.23 2.97
N SER A 154 3.43 -14.48 3.01
CA SER A 154 2.09 -14.82 3.48
C SER A 154 1.88 -14.45 4.94
N ALA A 155 2.86 -14.74 5.81
CA ALA A 155 2.83 -14.36 7.22
C ALA A 155 2.74 -12.84 7.40
N ALA A 156 3.60 -12.08 6.68
CA ALA A 156 3.59 -10.62 6.75
C ALA A 156 2.24 -10.03 6.30
N LYS A 157 1.72 -10.48 5.14
CA LYS A 157 0.45 -9.95 4.60
C LYS A 157 -0.76 -10.39 5.44
N ALA A 158 -0.76 -11.60 6.01
CA ALA A 158 -1.77 -12.03 6.97
C ALA A 158 -1.71 -11.22 8.28
N GLY A 159 -0.50 -10.90 8.75
CA GLY A 159 -0.29 -10.02 9.91
C GLY A 159 -0.91 -8.63 9.71
N VAL A 160 -0.70 -8.02 8.53
CA VAL A 160 -1.34 -6.72 8.18
C VAL A 160 -2.86 -6.84 8.10
N ILE A 161 -3.41 -7.97 7.62
CA ILE A 161 -4.88 -8.21 7.64
C ILE A 161 -5.40 -8.21 9.07
N GLY A 162 -4.74 -8.92 9.99
CA GLY A 162 -5.09 -8.91 11.41
C GLY A 162 -5.01 -7.53 12.03
N ALA A 163 -3.91 -6.81 11.79
CA ALA A 163 -3.70 -5.45 12.26
C ALA A 163 -4.73 -4.45 11.69
N THR A 164 -5.13 -4.60 10.41
CA THR A 164 -6.20 -3.80 9.79
C THR A 164 -7.51 -3.92 10.56
N LYS A 165 -7.91 -5.15 10.90
CA LYS A 165 -9.16 -5.41 11.64
C LYS A 165 -9.12 -4.87 13.07
N ALA A 166 -8.00 -5.04 13.77
CA ALA A 166 -7.82 -4.55 15.13
C ALA A 166 -7.84 -3.02 15.17
N LEU A 167 -7.04 -2.36 14.34
CA LEU A 167 -6.94 -0.91 14.29
C LEU A 167 -8.28 -0.26 13.88
N ALA A 168 -9.03 -0.88 12.97
CA ALA A 168 -10.37 -0.40 12.59
C ALA A 168 -11.32 -0.30 13.80
N GLN A 169 -11.25 -1.24 14.73
CA GLN A 169 -12.06 -1.22 15.97
C GLN A 169 -11.58 -0.15 16.95
N GLU A 170 -10.27 0.05 17.06
CA GLU A 170 -9.70 1.02 17.98
C GLU A 170 -10.08 2.47 17.64
N ILE A 171 -10.07 2.81 16.33
CA ILE A 171 -10.15 4.20 15.89
C ILE A 171 -11.40 4.55 15.08
N GLY A 172 -12.30 3.60 14.81
CA GLY A 172 -13.50 3.83 13.97
C GLY A 172 -14.39 4.97 14.48
N ARG A 173 -14.56 5.08 15.82
CA ARG A 173 -15.31 6.19 16.44
C ARG A 173 -14.69 7.58 16.23
N GLN A 174 -13.48 7.65 15.73
CA GLN A 174 -12.78 8.91 15.42
C GLN A 174 -12.97 9.33 13.94
N GLY A 175 -13.89 8.70 13.20
CA GLY A 175 -14.10 9.01 11.79
C GLY A 175 -13.00 8.52 10.84
N ILE A 176 -12.16 7.60 11.33
CA ILE A 176 -11.05 7.02 10.58
C ILE A 176 -11.42 5.61 10.16
N THR A 177 -11.27 5.29 8.87
CA THR A 177 -11.46 3.92 8.37
C THR A 177 -10.12 3.26 8.06
N VAL A 178 -10.04 1.95 8.32
CA VAL A 178 -8.87 1.13 8.04
C VAL A 178 -9.31 -0.10 7.26
N ASN A 179 -8.86 -0.22 6.01
CA ASN A 179 -9.22 -1.34 5.15
C ASN A 179 -7.99 -1.91 4.45
N ALA A 180 -8.12 -3.10 3.92
CA ALA A 180 -7.08 -3.75 3.12
C ALA A 180 -7.58 -4.03 1.71
N LEU A 181 -6.66 -3.95 0.73
CA LEU A 181 -6.85 -4.45 -0.62
C LEU A 181 -6.01 -5.70 -0.80
N ALA A 182 -6.61 -6.78 -1.27
CA ALA A 182 -5.92 -8.04 -1.55
C ALA A 182 -5.88 -8.29 -3.08
N PRO A 183 -4.87 -7.74 -3.78
CA PRO A 183 -4.68 -8.01 -5.18
C PRO A 183 -4.36 -9.48 -5.44
N GLY A 184 -4.83 -9.99 -6.59
CA GLY A 184 -4.35 -11.23 -7.18
C GLY A 184 -3.12 -10.98 -8.06
N PHE A 185 -3.06 -11.65 -9.21
CA PHE A 185 -2.01 -11.40 -10.20
C PHE A 185 -2.28 -10.10 -10.96
N ILE A 186 -1.44 -9.09 -10.72
CA ILE A 186 -1.51 -7.77 -11.33
C ILE A 186 -0.28 -7.57 -12.21
N LYS A 187 -0.44 -7.04 -13.41
CA LYS A 187 0.67 -6.74 -14.35
C LYS A 187 1.59 -5.65 -13.79
N THR A 188 2.70 -6.07 -13.22
CA THR A 188 3.74 -5.22 -12.63
C THR A 188 5.10 -5.89 -12.79
N ASP A 189 6.19 -5.18 -12.50
CA ASP A 189 7.54 -5.77 -12.47
C ASP A 189 7.62 -6.96 -11.52
N MET A 190 6.86 -6.95 -10.42
CA MET A 190 6.84 -8.04 -9.43
C MET A 190 6.26 -9.35 -9.97
N THR A 191 5.52 -9.30 -11.07
CA THR A 191 4.88 -10.46 -11.71
C THR A 191 5.36 -10.69 -13.14
N ALA A 192 6.38 -9.94 -13.59
CA ALA A 192 6.90 -10.03 -14.96
C ALA A 192 7.55 -11.38 -15.29
N ASP A 193 8.04 -12.08 -14.25
CA ASP A 193 8.62 -13.42 -14.32
C ASP A 193 7.58 -14.56 -14.36
N LEU A 194 6.29 -14.25 -14.15
CA LEU A 194 5.22 -15.24 -14.09
C LEU A 194 4.65 -15.55 -15.49
N ASP A 195 4.39 -16.82 -15.78
CA ASP A 195 3.71 -17.21 -17.03
C ASP A 195 2.22 -16.87 -16.96
N GLU A 196 1.85 -15.71 -17.55
CA GLU A 196 0.45 -15.30 -17.63
C GLU A 196 -0.40 -16.31 -18.42
N LYS A 197 0.15 -17.03 -19.42
CA LYS A 197 -0.63 -17.98 -20.21
C LYS A 197 -1.10 -19.17 -19.39
N GLU A 198 -0.26 -19.64 -18.49
CA GLU A 198 -0.58 -20.72 -17.57
C GLU A 198 -1.50 -20.24 -16.45
N LEU A 199 -1.10 -19.15 -15.74
CA LEU A 199 -1.79 -18.69 -14.53
C LEU A 199 -3.17 -18.11 -14.79
N LYS A 200 -3.42 -17.46 -15.95
CA LYS A 200 -4.74 -16.92 -16.29
C LYS A 200 -5.83 -18.01 -16.39
N ALA A 201 -5.42 -19.27 -16.64
CA ALA A 201 -6.39 -20.36 -16.69
C ALA A 201 -7.09 -20.59 -15.35
N MET A 202 -6.42 -20.27 -14.24
CA MET A 202 -6.96 -20.36 -12.86
C MET A 202 -7.83 -19.16 -12.47
N ILE A 203 -7.73 -18.04 -13.20
CA ILE A 203 -8.47 -16.81 -12.89
C ILE A 203 -9.83 -16.85 -13.63
N PRO A 204 -10.96 -16.71 -12.96
CA PRO A 204 -12.28 -16.69 -13.62
C PRO A 204 -12.39 -15.65 -14.75
N VAL A 205 -11.87 -14.41 -14.55
CA VAL A 205 -11.87 -13.38 -15.60
C VAL A 205 -10.80 -13.58 -16.69
N LYS A 206 -10.00 -14.66 -16.63
CA LYS A 206 -9.06 -15.14 -17.66
C LYS A 206 -7.97 -14.15 -18.07
N ARG A 207 -7.56 -13.25 -17.19
CA ARG A 207 -6.44 -12.32 -17.38
C ARG A 207 -5.84 -11.89 -16.03
N PHE A 208 -4.63 -11.37 -16.08
CA PHE A 208 -4.10 -10.59 -14.98
C PHE A 208 -4.85 -9.26 -14.86
N GLY A 209 -4.95 -8.74 -13.63
CA GLY A 209 -5.46 -7.40 -13.38
C GLY A 209 -4.44 -6.34 -13.80
N LEU A 210 -4.92 -5.10 -13.88
CA LEU A 210 -4.09 -3.93 -14.14
C LEU A 210 -3.88 -3.14 -12.84
N PRO A 211 -2.74 -2.43 -12.67
CA PRO A 211 -2.50 -1.55 -11.52
C PRO A 211 -3.64 -0.55 -11.29
N GLU A 212 -4.23 -0.04 -12.35
CA GLU A 212 -5.35 0.91 -12.33
C GLU A 212 -6.61 0.31 -11.68
N GLU A 213 -6.85 -0.99 -11.82
CA GLU A 213 -8.01 -1.67 -11.20
C GLU A 213 -7.86 -1.70 -9.68
N VAL A 214 -6.63 -1.87 -9.18
CA VAL A 214 -6.34 -1.76 -7.73
C VAL A 214 -6.43 -0.29 -7.27
N ALA A 215 -5.95 0.65 -8.10
CA ALA A 215 -6.02 2.08 -7.81
C ALA A 215 -7.47 2.60 -7.74
N PHE A 216 -8.39 2.09 -8.56
CA PHE A 216 -9.81 2.41 -8.44
C PHE A 216 -10.41 1.93 -7.12
N ALA A 217 -10.07 0.72 -6.67
CA ALA A 217 -10.51 0.21 -5.38
C ALA A 217 -9.93 1.05 -4.21
N ALA A 218 -8.66 1.45 -4.30
CA ALA A 218 -8.04 2.35 -3.32
C ALA A 218 -8.74 3.71 -3.27
N ALA A 219 -9.05 4.30 -4.43
CA ALA A 219 -9.76 5.57 -4.54
C ALA A 219 -11.16 5.50 -3.94
N PHE A 220 -11.88 4.40 -4.18
CA PHE A 220 -13.19 4.17 -3.55
C PHE A 220 -13.08 4.12 -2.02
N LEU A 221 -12.15 3.33 -1.47
CA LEU A 221 -11.95 3.25 -0.02
C LEU A 221 -11.43 4.56 0.61
N ALA A 222 -10.77 5.41 -0.17
CA ALA A 222 -10.33 6.75 0.27
C ALA A 222 -11.47 7.77 0.28
N SER A 223 -12.56 7.52 -0.43
CA SER A 223 -13.64 8.47 -0.62
C SER A 223 -14.53 8.63 0.62
N PRO A 224 -15.29 9.74 0.75
CA PRO A 224 -16.29 9.91 1.79
C PRO A 224 -17.41 8.87 1.74
N GLU A 225 -17.76 8.36 0.56
CA GLU A 225 -18.80 7.37 0.33
C GLU A 225 -18.49 6.03 1.01
N ALA A 226 -17.20 5.72 1.21
CA ALA A 226 -16.74 4.53 1.92
C ALA A 226 -16.68 4.72 3.46
N SER A 227 -17.25 5.80 4.02
CA SER A 227 -17.14 6.13 5.44
C SER A 227 -17.71 5.08 6.42
N TYR A 228 -18.59 4.20 5.93
CA TYR A 228 -19.15 3.11 6.74
C TYR A 228 -18.48 1.74 6.47
N ILE A 229 -17.37 1.75 5.69
CA ILE A 229 -16.57 0.56 5.37
C ILE A 229 -15.27 0.63 6.15
N THR A 230 -15.09 -0.23 7.15
CA THR A 230 -13.87 -0.35 7.94
C THR A 230 -13.63 -1.78 8.39
N GLY A 231 -12.37 -2.16 8.58
CA GLY A 231 -11.95 -3.51 8.94
C GLY A 231 -12.11 -4.56 7.83
N GLN A 232 -12.38 -4.13 6.60
CA GLN A 232 -12.63 -5.03 5.48
C GLN A 232 -11.37 -5.36 4.69
N VAL A 233 -11.37 -6.54 4.08
CA VAL A 233 -10.38 -6.96 3.09
C VAL A 233 -11.09 -7.11 1.75
N LEU A 234 -10.87 -6.16 0.85
CA LEU A 234 -11.46 -6.18 -0.49
C LEU A 234 -10.52 -6.90 -1.45
N SER A 235 -10.96 -8.04 -1.96
CA SER A 235 -10.22 -8.79 -2.97
C SER A 235 -10.33 -8.13 -4.35
N VAL A 236 -9.18 -7.90 -5.01
CA VAL A 236 -9.07 -7.39 -6.38
C VAL A 236 -8.29 -8.44 -7.19
N ASN A 237 -8.91 -9.59 -7.45
CA ASN A 237 -8.19 -10.78 -7.91
C ASN A 237 -8.88 -11.54 -9.06
N GLY A 238 -9.88 -10.93 -9.71
CA GLY A 238 -10.58 -11.53 -10.84
C GLY A 238 -11.35 -12.81 -10.49
N GLY A 239 -11.71 -13.01 -9.22
CA GLY A 239 -12.42 -14.21 -8.74
C GLY A 239 -11.49 -15.39 -8.43
N LEU A 240 -10.16 -15.20 -8.42
CA LEU A 240 -9.19 -16.27 -8.13
C LEU A 240 -9.36 -16.86 -6.73
N TYR A 241 -9.89 -16.07 -5.82
CA TYR A 241 -10.21 -16.46 -4.45
C TYR A 241 -11.33 -15.59 -3.89
N SER A 242 -12.34 -16.21 -3.31
CA SER A 242 -13.52 -15.57 -2.68
C SER A 242 -13.82 -16.18 -1.31
#